data_dc2087f3f01cdd128fe1763e92406253
#
_entry.id   dc2087f3f01cdd128fe1763e92406253
#
_cell.length_a   1.000
_cell.length_b   1.000
_cell.length_c   1.000
_cell.angle_alpha   90.00
_cell.angle_beta   90.00
_cell.angle_gamma   90.00
#
_symmetry.space_group_name_H-M   'P 1'
#
loop_
_entity.id
_entity.type
_entity.pdbx_description
1 polymer ?
#
loop_
_entity_poly.entity_id
_entity_poly.type
_entity_poly.pdbx_seq_one_letter_code
_entity_poly.pdbx_strand_id
1 'polypeptide(L)'
;MTIIRKPLAELHKPAKNVRRHTEKQIHEYIRSLEKFGQIKPVVIDETGEIIAGNGLYDALLAMGADSCDCYVVTGLSSKQKKKLMLADNRVYELGITDTDVFDELIRELDGDVDVPGWDADLLAMLNASVDDANDMIESYGVYEPEAVETVTRRERSAVVEPPHHERADTGAASAAPEGAFVICPKCGERICL
;
A
#
# COMPACT_ATOMS: atom_id res chain seq x y z
N MET A 1 -3.39 19.56 -24.30
CA MET A 1 -2.50 18.48 -23.79
C MET A 1 -2.45 17.44 -24.88
N THR A 2 -1.29 17.17 -25.45
CA THR A 2 -1.15 16.29 -26.61
C THR A 2 -0.18 15.17 -26.25
N ILE A 3 -0.60 13.93 -26.46
CA ILE A 3 0.28 12.76 -26.43
C ILE A 3 0.95 12.68 -27.77
N ILE A 4 2.26 12.51 -27.80
CA ILE A 4 3.05 12.34 -29.01
C ILE A 4 3.86 11.06 -28.92
N ARG A 5 4.12 10.44 -30.07
CA ARG A 5 5.00 9.28 -30.15
C ARG A 5 6.43 9.73 -30.37
N LYS A 6 7.36 9.25 -29.53
CA LYS A 6 8.78 9.58 -29.58
C LYS A 6 9.66 8.33 -29.63
N PRO A 7 10.77 8.37 -30.36
CA PRO A 7 11.79 7.33 -30.28
C PRO A 7 12.35 7.21 -28.87
N LEU A 8 12.52 5.98 -28.36
CA LEU A 8 13.13 5.76 -27.04
C LEU A 8 14.55 6.31 -26.95
N ALA A 9 15.28 6.34 -28.07
CA ALA A 9 16.64 6.89 -28.14
C ALA A 9 16.71 8.41 -27.86
N GLU A 10 15.57 9.14 -27.97
CA GLU A 10 15.50 10.57 -27.66
C GLU A 10 15.18 10.82 -26.19
N LEU A 11 14.90 9.77 -25.42
CA LEU A 11 14.53 9.88 -24.02
C LEU A 11 15.71 9.53 -23.12
N HIS A 12 15.79 10.19 -22.00
CA HIS A 12 16.82 9.89 -21.00
C HIS A 12 16.27 10.02 -19.57
N LYS A 13 16.81 9.17 -18.70
CA LYS A 13 16.45 9.21 -17.27
C LYS A 13 17.06 10.41 -16.58
N PRO A 14 16.38 10.93 -15.53
CA PRO A 14 16.97 11.98 -14.69
C PRO A 14 18.21 11.44 -13.96
N ALA A 15 19.19 12.30 -13.70
CA ALA A 15 20.40 11.95 -12.96
C ALA A 15 20.11 11.38 -11.56
N LYS A 16 18.97 11.73 -10.98
CA LYS A 16 18.50 11.23 -9.68
C LYS A 16 17.04 10.81 -9.79
N ASN A 17 16.76 9.54 -9.50
CA ASN A 17 15.40 9.00 -9.38
C ASN A 17 15.19 8.49 -7.95
N VAL A 18 14.05 8.84 -7.37
CA VAL A 18 13.67 8.42 -6.00
C VAL A 18 13.29 6.94 -5.97
N ARG A 19 12.66 6.46 -7.03
CA ARG A 19 12.15 5.08 -7.11
C ARG A 19 13.14 4.18 -7.84
N ARG A 20 13.41 3.03 -7.23
CA ARG A 20 14.12 1.92 -7.88
C ARG A 20 13.10 0.91 -8.38
N HIS A 21 13.26 0.46 -9.60
CA HIS A 21 12.42 -0.56 -10.19
C HIS A 21 13.12 -1.91 -10.04
N THR A 22 12.41 -2.90 -9.47
CA THR A 22 12.89 -4.27 -9.34
C THR A 22 12.70 -5.02 -10.65
N GLU A 23 13.46 -6.10 -10.87
CA GLU A 23 13.30 -6.97 -12.04
C GLU A 23 11.87 -7.53 -12.12
N LYS A 24 11.28 -7.94 -10.98
CA LYS A 24 9.88 -8.38 -10.90
C LYS A 24 8.93 -7.30 -11.42
N GLN A 25 9.11 -6.04 -11.00
CA GLN A 25 8.26 -4.95 -11.45
C GLN A 25 8.40 -4.68 -12.95
N ILE A 26 9.63 -4.72 -13.49
CA ILE A 26 9.86 -4.56 -14.93
C ILE A 26 9.20 -5.69 -15.70
N HIS A 27 9.30 -6.92 -15.24
CA HIS A 27 8.62 -8.06 -15.84
C HIS A 27 7.09 -7.88 -15.88
N GLU A 28 6.49 -7.39 -14.79
CA GLU A 28 5.04 -7.12 -14.75
C GLU A 28 4.63 -5.96 -15.67
N TYR A 29 5.48 -4.95 -15.85
CA TYR A 29 5.27 -3.94 -16.88
C TYR A 29 5.30 -4.53 -18.29
N ILE A 30 6.22 -5.46 -18.58
CA ILE A 30 6.31 -6.15 -19.86
C ILE A 30 5.03 -6.96 -20.11
N ARG A 31 4.60 -7.78 -19.15
CA ARG A 31 3.32 -8.52 -19.26
C ARG A 31 2.13 -7.60 -19.53
N SER A 32 2.07 -6.47 -18.83
CA SER A 32 1.01 -5.48 -19.04
C SER A 32 1.05 -4.87 -20.44
N LEU A 33 2.26 -4.54 -20.92
CA LEU A 33 2.46 -3.99 -22.27
C LEU A 33 2.11 -4.99 -23.37
N GLU A 34 2.44 -6.26 -23.19
CA GLU A 34 2.10 -7.33 -24.15
C GLU A 34 0.57 -7.57 -24.19
N LYS A 35 -0.09 -7.53 -23.03
CA LYS A 35 -1.53 -7.82 -22.91
C LYS A 35 -2.40 -6.64 -23.34
N PHE A 36 -2.05 -5.43 -22.96
CA PHE A 36 -2.90 -4.23 -23.09
C PHE A 36 -2.28 -3.09 -23.89
N GLY A 37 -1.01 -3.21 -24.29
CA GLY A 37 -0.28 -2.10 -24.89
C GLY A 37 0.10 -1.02 -23.88
N GLN A 38 0.54 0.12 -24.38
CA GLN A 38 0.90 1.26 -23.54
C GLN A 38 -0.35 2.05 -23.12
N ILE A 39 -0.84 1.83 -21.90
CA ILE A 39 -2.04 2.47 -21.35
C ILE A 39 -1.79 3.84 -20.71
N LYS A 40 -0.53 4.15 -20.38
CA LYS A 40 -0.12 5.44 -19.80
C LYS A 40 1.07 5.99 -20.56
N PRO A 41 1.11 7.30 -20.88
CA PRO A 41 2.26 7.89 -21.53
C PRO A 41 3.45 8.02 -20.56
N VAL A 42 4.66 8.01 -21.09
CA VAL A 42 5.84 8.46 -20.35
C VAL A 42 5.81 9.99 -20.29
N VAL A 43 5.94 10.58 -19.11
CA VAL A 43 5.95 12.03 -18.95
C VAL A 43 7.37 12.54 -19.06
N ILE A 44 7.60 13.43 -20.03
CA ILE A 44 8.92 13.98 -20.33
C ILE A 44 8.90 15.52 -20.35
N ASP A 45 10.05 16.12 -20.25
CA ASP A 45 10.22 17.54 -20.54
C ASP A 45 10.56 17.81 -22.02
N GLU A 46 10.80 19.06 -22.36
CA GLU A 46 11.14 19.52 -23.71
C GLU A 46 12.46 18.92 -24.22
N THR A 47 13.36 18.51 -23.34
CA THR A 47 14.67 17.93 -23.68
C THR A 47 14.63 16.41 -23.80
N GLY A 48 13.51 15.76 -23.44
CA GLY A 48 13.39 14.30 -23.40
C GLY A 48 13.77 13.70 -22.04
N GLU A 49 14.01 14.54 -21.00
CA GLU A 49 14.22 14.02 -19.64
C GLU A 49 12.92 13.47 -19.08
N ILE A 50 12.95 12.23 -18.59
CA ILE A 50 11.78 11.53 -18.03
C ILE A 50 11.48 12.08 -16.64
N ILE A 51 10.27 12.62 -16.47
CA ILE A 51 9.75 13.11 -15.20
C ILE A 51 9.00 12.01 -14.47
N ALA A 52 8.16 11.24 -15.19
CA ALA A 52 7.42 10.10 -14.65
C ALA A 52 7.34 8.96 -15.66
N GLY A 53 7.25 7.71 -15.18
CA GLY A 53 7.20 6.51 -16.03
C GLY A 53 8.56 5.88 -16.30
N ASN A 54 9.55 6.08 -15.42
CA ASN A 54 10.88 5.47 -15.57
C ASN A 54 10.86 3.94 -15.64
N GLY A 55 9.98 3.27 -14.85
CA GLY A 55 9.82 1.81 -14.90
C GLY A 55 9.19 1.33 -16.21
N LEU A 56 8.22 2.07 -16.73
CA LEU A 56 7.63 1.80 -18.05
C LEU A 56 8.67 1.95 -19.16
N TYR A 57 9.50 2.99 -19.10
CA TYR A 57 10.59 3.19 -20.04
C TYR A 57 11.59 2.03 -20.00
N ASP A 58 11.96 1.54 -18.80
CA ASP A 58 12.86 0.38 -18.66
C ASP A 58 12.25 -0.89 -19.27
N ALA A 59 10.96 -1.11 -19.09
CA ALA A 59 10.25 -2.24 -19.68
C ALA A 59 10.21 -2.16 -21.21
N LEU A 60 9.92 -0.99 -21.76
CA LEU A 60 9.92 -0.76 -23.22
C LEU A 60 11.30 -0.97 -23.83
N LEU A 61 12.37 -0.54 -23.16
CA LEU A 61 13.74 -0.83 -23.57
C LEU A 61 14.04 -2.34 -23.53
N ALA A 62 13.63 -3.03 -22.47
CA ALA A 62 13.85 -4.47 -22.33
C ALA A 62 13.10 -5.28 -23.39
N MET A 63 11.94 -4.80 -23.85
CA MET A 63 11.17 -5.39 -24.96
C MET A 63 11.79 -5.06 -26.34
N GLY A 64 12.76 -4.17 -26.43
CA GLY A 64 13.32 -3.72 -27.71
C GLY A 64 12.38 -2.82 -28.51
N ALA A 65 11.49 -2.08 -27.83
CA ALA A 65 10.59 -1.14 -28.50
C ALA A 65 11.39 0.06 -29.08
N ASP A 66 11.02 0.51 -30.28
CA ASP A 66 11.69 1.64 -30.93
C ASP A 66 11.18 2.99 -30.43
N SER A 67 9.93 3.06 -30.02
CA SER A 67 9.24 4.31 -29.67
C SER A 67 8.15 4.08 -28.62
N CYS A 68 7.74 5.15 -27.94
CA CYS A 68 6.65 5.12 -26.99
C CYS A 68 5.79 6.39 -27.04
N ASP A 69 4.61 6.29 -26.46
CA ASP A 69 3.73 7.43 -26.27
C ASP A 69 4.18 8.28 -25.10
N CYS A 70 4.38 9.57 -25.34
CA CYS A 70 4.91 10.51 -24.39
C CYS A 70 3.95 11.69 -24.19
N TYR A 71 3.88 12.17 -22.96
CA TYR A 71 3.30 13.46 -22.63
C TYR A 71 4.41 14.47 -22.35
N VAL A 72 4.48 15.55 -23.13
CA VAL A 72 5.51 16.58 -22.96
C VAL A 72 4.99 17.67 -22.04
N VAL A 73 5.70 17.89 -20.94
CA VAL A 73 5.46 19.00 -20.02
C VAL A 73 6.44 20.11 -20.33
N THR A 74 5.92 21.31 -20.60
CA THR A 74 6.70 22.47 -21.00
C THR A 74 6.69 23.57 -19.94
N GLY A 75 7.73 24.42 -19.94
CA GLY A 75 7.76 25.61 -19.11
C GLY A 75 8.02 25.38 -17.61
N LEU A 76 8.43 24.17 -17.21
CA LEU A 76 8.79 23.89 -15.82
C LEU A 76 10.25 24.24 -15.53
N SER A 77 10.47 24.98 -14.46
CA SER A 77 11.82 25.16 -13.90
C SER A 77 12.34 23.83 -13.34
N SER A 78 13.66 23.68 -13.22
CA SER A 78 14.31 22.49 -12.63
C SER A 78 13.76 22.16 -11.22
N LYS A 79 13.40 23.18 -10.42
CA LYS A 79 12.80 22.97 -9.11
C LYS A 79 11.38 22.41 -9.21
N GLN A 80 10.58 22.86 -10.17
CA GLN A 80 9.22 22.37 -10.40
C GLN A 80 9.21 20.94 -10.94
N LYS A 81 10.14 20.59 -11.85
CA LYS A 81 10.32 19.21 -12.33
C LYS A 81 10.59 18.26 -11.17
N LYS A 82 11.52 18.60 -10.26
CA LYS A 82 11.82 17.79 -9.07
C LYS A 82 10.61 17.64 -8.14
N LYS A 83 9.85 18.73 -7.94
CA LYS A 83 8.60 18.65 -7.13
C LYS A 83 7.58 17.74 -7.79
N LEU A 84 7.42 17.81 -9.11
CA LEU A 84 6.49 16.96 -9.86
C LEU A 84 6.87 15.47 -9.73
N MET A 85 8.16 15.13 -9.89
CA MET A 85 8.67 13.78 -9.70
C MET A 85 8.37 13.23 -8.30
N LEU A 86 8.56 14.04 -7.26
CA LEU A 86 8.27 13.64 -5.88
C LEU A 86 6.77 13.49 -5.64
N ALA A 87 5.96 14.41 -6.16
CA ALA A 87 4.52 14.41 -5.99
C ALA A 87 3.86 13.22 -6.69
N ASP A 88 4.26 12.90 -7.94
CA ASP A 88 3.74 11.76 -8.69
C ASP A 88 3.90 10.46 -7.92
N ASN A 89 5.10 10.21 -7.39
CA ASN A 89 5.36 9.02 -6.59
C ASN A 89 4.51 8.99 -5.29
N ARG A 90 4.41 10.11 -4.58
CA ARG A 90 3.73 10.16 -3.28
C ARG A 90 2.22 10.11 -3.40
N VAL A 91 1.65 10.82 -4.36
CA VAL A 91 0.18 10.86 -4.56
C VAL A 91 -0.35 9.46 -4.89
N TYR A 92 0.37 8.70 -5.70
CA TYR A 92 0.00 7.32 -5.99
C TYR A 92 -0.05 6.43 -4.73
N GLU A 93 0.90 6.62 -3.81
CA GLU A 93 0.99 5.85 -2.56
C GLU A 93 -0.08 6.22 -1.51
N LEU A 94 -0.78 7.34 -1.68
CA LEU A 94 -1.86 7.76 -0.77
C LEU A 94 -3.18 7.03 -1.03
N GLY A 95 -3.33 6.39 -2.18
CA GLY A 95 -4.49 5.55 -2.47
C GLY A 95 -4.51 4.30 -1.57
N ILE A 96 -5.71 3.89 -1.19
CA ILE A 96 -5.96 2.61 -0.51
C ILE A 96 -6.78 1.72 -1.44
N THR A 97 -6.51 0.42 -1.39
CA THR A 97 -7.31 -0.56 -2.13
C THR A 97 -8.54 -0.91 -1.31
N ASP A 98 -9.71 -0.82 -1.92
CA ASP A 98 -10.94 -1.37 -1.37
C ASP A 98 -10.93 -2.88 -1.66
N THR A 99 -10.78 -3.66 -0.60
CA THR A 99 -10.63 -5.12 -0.69
C THR A 99 -11.92 -5.81 -1.12
N ASP A 100 -13.08 -5.29 -0.70
CA ASP A 100 -14.38 -5.90 -1.03
C ASP A 100 -14.68 -5.74 -2.53
N VAL A 101 -14.43 -4.53 -3.06
CA VAL A 101 -14.57 -4.26 -4.50
C VAL A 101 -13.52 -5.03 -5.31
N PHE A 102 -12.31 -5.17 -4.78
CA PHE A 102 -11.28 -5.96 -5.42
C PHE A 102 -11.68 -7.43 -5.56
N ASP A 103 -12.21 -8.04 -4.50
CA ASP A 103 -12.67 -9.43 -4.51
C ASP A 103 -13.86 -9.62 -5.47
N GLU A 104 -14.79 -8.66 -5.53
CA GLU A 104 -15.89 -8.68 -6.49
C GLU A 104 -15.37 -8.71 -7.93
N LEU A 105 -14.43 -7.82 -8.25
CA LEU A 105 -13.82 -7.77 -9.59
C LEU A 105 -13.06 -9.06 -9.94
N ILE A 106 -12.34 -9.67 -8.99
CA ILE A 106 -11.64 -10.95 -9.24
C ILE A 106 -12.64 -12.07 -9.52
N ARG A 107 -13.78 -12.12 -8.81
CA ARG A 107 -14.84 -13.11 -9.09
C ARG A 107 -15.47 -12.93 -10.47
N GLU A 108 -15.65 -11.68 -10.92
CA GLU A 108 -16.17 -11.37 -12.26
C GLU A 108 -15.25 -11.82 -13.41
N LEU A 109 -13.96 -12.10 -13.11
CA LEU A 109 -13.02 -12.64 -14.10
C LEU A 109 -13.19 -14.14 -14.38
N ASP A 110 -14.15 -14.82 -13.72
CA ASP A 110 -14.50 -16.23 -13.95
C ASP A 110 -13.29 -17.19 -13.94
N GLY A 111 -12.30 -16.92 -13.07
CA GLY A 111 -11.07 -17.71 -12.93
C GLY A 111 -9.92 -17.31 -13.88
N ASP A 112 -10.10 -16.34 -14.78
CA ASP A 112 -8.98 -15.72 -15.51
C ASP A 112 -8.29 -14.67 -14.62
N VAL A 113 -7.44 -15.15 -13.74
CA VAL A 113 -6.68 -14.33 -12.78
C VAL A 113 -5.29 -13.92 -13.30
N ASP A 114 -5.06 -14.03 -14.61
CA ASP A 114 -3.81 -13.56 -15.23
C ASP A 114 -3.79 -12.03 -15.34
N VAL A 115 -3.64 -11.36 -14.20
CA VAL A 115 -3.60 -9.90 -14.09
C VAL A 115 -2.18 -9.45 -13.82
N PRO A 116 -1.54 -8.67 -14.71
CA PRO A 116 -0.19 -8.15 -14.49
C PRO A 116 -0.08 -7.36 -13.18
N GLY A 117 0.98 -7.64 -12.41
CA GLY A 117 1.17 -7.05 -11.07
C GLY A 117 0.58 -7.87 -9.93
N TRP A 118 -0.29 -8.83 -10.24
CA TRP A 118 -0.84 -9.79 -9.28
C TRP A 118 -0.34 -11.19 -9.65
N ASP A 119 0.36 -11.84 -8.75
CA ASP A 119 0.73 -13.24 -8.97
C ASP A 119 -0.40 -14.17 -8.52
N ALA A 120 -0.51 -15.33 -9.20
CA ALA A 120 -1.56 -16.31 -8.93
C ALA A 120 -1.55 -16.81 -7.48
N ASP A 121 -0.36 -16.93 -6.88
CA ASP A 121 -0.22 -17.37 -5.49
C ASP A 121 -0.79 -16.33 -4.51
N LEU A 122 -0.54 -15.03 -4.77
CA LEU A 122 -1.10 -13.95 -3.96
C LEU A 122 -2.62 -13.89 -4.06
N LEU A 123 -3.16 -14.04 -5.29
CA LEU A 123 -4.60 -14.06 -5.51
C LEU A 123 -5.24 -15.31 -4.88
N ALA A 124 -4.60 -16.46 -4.96
CA ALA A 124 -5.06 -17.69 -4.30
C ALA A 124 -5.06 -17.54 -2.77
N MET A 125 -4.03 -16.91 -2.19
CA MET A 125 -3.99 -16.63 -0.75
C MET A 125 -5.10 -15.68 -0.31
N LEU A 126 -5.39 -14.64 -1.09
CA LEU A 126 -6.49 -13.71 -0.78
C LEU A 126 -7.84 -14.42 -0.83
N ASN A 127 -8.10 -15.21 -1.87
CA ASN A 127 -9.32 -16.01 -1.99
C ASN A 127 -9.45 -17.05 -0.85
N ALA A 128 -8.37 -17.79 -0.55
CA ALA A 128 -8.39 -18.77 0.53
C ALA A 128 -8.66 -18.11 1.90
N SER A 129 -8.12 -16.91 2.16
CA SER A 129 -8.35 -16.22 3.42
C SER A 129 -9.80 -15.73 3.57
N VAL A 130 -10.49 -15.44 2.49
CA VAL A 130 -11.92 -15.06 2.49
C VAL A 130 -12.80 -16.31 2.69
N ASP A 131 -12.49 -17.39 2.01
CA ASP A 131 -13.22 -18.66 2.14
C ASP A 131 -13.04 -19.25 3.56
N ASP A 132 -11.80 -19.28 4.08
CA ASP A 132 -11.50 -19.69 5.45
C ASP A 132 -12.23 -18.80 6.49
N ALA A 133 -12.30 -17.49 6.27
CA ALA A 133 -13.03 -16.57 7.14
C ALA A 133 -14.54 -16.79 7.05
N ASN A 134 -15.09 -17.05 5.88
CA ASN A 134 -16.50 -17.38 5.70
C ASN A 134 -16.87 -18.73 6.35
N ASP A 135 -16.04 -19.76 6.17
CA ASP A 135 -16.22 -21.05 6.84
C ASP A 135 -16.13 -20.91 8.37
N MET A 136 -15.22 -20.08 8.88
CA MET A 136 -15.17 -19.73 10.30
C MET A 136 -16.46 -19.00 10.74
N ILE A 137 -16.92 -18.00 10.01
CA ILE A 137 -18.14 -17.25 10.33
C ILE A 137 -19.35 -18.18 10.31
N GLU A 138 -19.48 -19.07 9.33
CA GLU A 138 -20.54 -20.07 9.29
C GLU A 138 -20.45 -21.06 10.47
N SER A 139 -19.25 -21.46 10.86
CA SER A 139 -19.03 -22.32 12.02
C SER A 139 -19.34 -21.63 13.36
N TYR A 140 -19.11 -20.30 13.45
CA TYR A 140 -19.50 -19.49 14.60
C TYR A 140 -20.98 -19.12 14.61
N GLY A 141 -21.69 -19.24 13.49
CA GLY A 141 -23.12 -18.92 13.36
C GLY A 141 -24.05 -19.90 14.05
N VAL A 142 -23.56 -21.02 14.55
CA VAL A 142 -24.32 -21.95 15.41
C VAL A 142 -24.20 -21.47 16.85
N TYR A 143 -25.13 -20.57 17.26
CA TYR A 143 -25.26 -20.14 18.62
C TYR A 143 -25.82 -21.30 19.47
N GLU A 144 -24.94 -22.00 20.17
CA GLU A 144 -25.35 -22.90 21.26
C GLU A 144 -25.35 -22.12 22.58
N PRO A 145 -26.54 -21.83 23.15
CA PRO A 145 -26.65 -21.04 24.40
C PRO A 145 -25.85 -21.65 25.55
N GLU A 146 -25.70 -22.98 25.60
CA GLU A 146 -24.93 -23.68 26.63
C GLU A 146 -23.43 -23.45 26.58
N ALA A 147 -22.86 -23.17 25.39
CA ALA A 147 -21.42 -22.89 25.23
C ALA A 147 -21.04 -21.52 25.81
N VAL A 148 -21.94 -20.53 25.73
CA VAL A 148 -21.71 -19.18 26.26
C VAL A 148 -21.72 -19.16 27.78
N GLU A 149 -22.60 -19.96 28.43
CA GLU A 149 -22.60 -20.09 29.89
C GLU A 149 -21.31 -20.72 30.44
N THR A 150 -20.73 -21.67 29.70
CA THR A 150 -19.47 -22.31 30.11
C THR A 150 -18.26 -21.39 29.99
N VAL A 151 -18.21 -20.52 28.96
CA VAL A 151 -17.12 -19.53 28.78
C VAL A 151 -17.22 -18.44 29.84
N THR A 152 -18.41 -17.85 30.06
CA THR A 152 -18.61 -16.81 31.08
C THR A 152 -18.36 -17.33 32.49
N ARG A 153 -18.64 -18.60 32.76
CA ARG A 153 -18.36 -19.22 34.06
C ARG A 153 -16.84 -19.44 34.26
N ARG A 154 -16.09 -19.82 33.22
CA ARG A 154 -14.65 -19.97 33.27
C ARG A 154 -13.94 -18.61 33.44
N GLU A 155 -14.39 -17.57 32.76
CA GLU A 155 -13.82 -16.22 32.90
C GLU A 155 -14.07 -15.65 34.30
N ARG A 156 -15.25 -15.87 34.91
CA ARG A 156 -15.54 -15.45 36.29
C ARG A 156 -14.72 -16.18 37.35
N SER A 157 -14.30 -17.43 37.09
CA SER A 157 -13.47 -18.20 38.02
C SER A 157 -11.97 -17.92 37.83
N ALA A 158 -11.55 -17.24 36.75
CA ALA A 158 -10.17 -16.88 36.46
C ALA A 158 -9.78 -15.44 36.88
N VAL A 159 -10.73 -14.67 37.44
CA VAL A 159 -10.40 -13.36 38.05
C VAL A 159 -9.69 -13.64 39.37
N VAL A 160 -8.36 -13.75 39.29
CA VAL A 160 -7.48 -13.71 40.46
C VAL A 160 -7.49 -12.26 40.93
N GLU A 161 -8.06 -12.01 42.13
CA GLU A 161 -7.97 -10.69 42.75
C GLU A 161 -6.47 -10.30 42.84
N PRO A 162 -6.10 -9.10 42.41
CA PRO A 162 -4.72 -8.65 42.58
C PRO A 162 -4.42 -8.56 44.08
N PRO A 163 -3.22 -8.91 44.53
CA PRO A 163 -2.85 -8.86 45.93
C PRO A 163 -3.04 -7.44 46.46
N HIS A 164 -3.84 -7.31 47.53
CA HIS A 164 -3.96 -6.05 48.26
C HIS A 164 -2.60 -5.62 48.79
N HIS A 165 -2.00 -4.61 48.17
CA HIS A 165 -0.88 -3.88 48.83
C HIS A 165 -1.48 -3.01 49.91
N GLU A 166 -1.22 -3.37 51.16
CA GLU A 166 -1.43 -2.50 52.31
C GLU A 166 -0.70 -1.18 52.05
N ARG A 167 -1.45 -0.10 51.93
CA ARG A 167 -0.90 1.24 51.90
C ARG A 167 -0.34 1.56 53.30
N ALA A 168 0.96 1.60 53.41
CA ALA A 168 1.60 2.26 54.56
C ALA A 168 1.25 3.76 54.49
N ASP A 169 0.55 4.20 55.53
CA ASP A 169 0.14 5.58 55.75
C ASP A 169 1.37 6.38 56.15
N THR A 170 1.99 7.11 55.22
CA THR A 170 2.98 8.15 55.52
C THR A 170 2.46 9.45 54.92
N GLY A 171 1.87 10.27 55.81
CA GLY A 171 1.47 11.61 55.47
C GLY A 171 2.66 12.49 55.04
N ALA A 172 2.56 13.00 53.81
CA ALA A 172 3.20 14.25 53.39
C ALA A 172 2.49 14.77 52.15
N ALA A 173 1.79 15.86 52.31
CA ALA A 173 1.26 16.63 51.19
C ALA A 173 2.40 17.16 50.35
N SER A 174 2.52 16.73 49.11
CA SER A 174 3.43 17.31 48.13
C SER A 174 2.62 17.62 46.86
N ALA A 175 2.81 18.87 46.45
CA ALA A 175 2.14 19.50 45.29
C ALA A 175 2.20 18.62 44.02
N ALA A 176 1.11 18.61 43.28
CA ALA A 176 1.04 17.95 41.97
C ALA A 176 2.10 18.56 41.03
N PRO A 177 2.90 17.74 40.33
CA PRO A 177 3.76 18.25 39.27
C PRO A 177 2.93 18.65 38.06
N GLU A 178 3.12 19.88 37.61
CA GLU A 178 2.59 20.36 36.32
C GLU A 178 3.13 19.47 35.19
N GLY A 179 2.22 18.91 34.36
CA GLY A 179 2.55 18.24 33.11
C GLY A 179 2.64 16.71 33.18
N ALA A 180 1.51 16.04 33.46
CA ALA A 180 1.40 14.61 33.18
C ALA A 180 1.44 14.37 31.66
N PHE A 181 2.36 13.53 31.22
CA PHE A 181 2.44 13.12 29.81
C PHE A 181 2.47 11.60 29.71
N VAL A 182 1.95 11.10 28.60
CA VAL A 182 2.01 9.67 28.23
C VAL A 182 2.91 9.54 27.01
N ILE A 183 3.76 8.53 27.01
CA ILE A 183 4.60 8.21 25.83
C ILE A 183 3.81 7.29 24.92
N CYS A 184 3.63 7.67 23.66
CA CYS A 184 2.98 6.85 22.65
C CYS A 184 3.81 5.56 22.44
N PRO A 185 3.23 4.35 22.65
CA PRO A 185 3.95 3.10 22.47
C PRO A 185 4.32 2.78 21.03
N LYS A 186 3.75 3.53 20.05
CA LYS A 186 3.97 3.32 18.62
C LYS A 186 5.08 4.20 18.04
N CYS A 187 5.24 5.44 18.49
CA CYS A 187 6.21 6.39 17.95
C CYS A 187 7.17 6.98 19.00
N GLY A 188 6.94 6.74 20.30
CA GLY A 188 7.77 7.28 21.38
C GLY A 188 7.57 8.77 21.68
N GLU A 189 6.56 9.41 21.08
CA GLU A 189 6.28 10.83 21.24
C GLU A 189 5.56 11.14 22.56
N ARG A 190 5.85 12.26 23.19
CA ARG A 190 5.20 12.69 24.43
C ARG A 190 3.87 13.37 24.13
N ILE A 191 2.80 12.83 24.70
CA ILE A 191 1.45 13.40 24.61
C ILE A 191 1.11 14.02 25.96
N CYS A 192 0.90 15.34 26.03
CA CYS A 192 0.41 16.02 27.22
C CYS A 192 -1.08 15.67 27.41
N LEU A 193 -1.45 15.31 28.67
CA LEU A 193 -2.83 15.04 29.05
C LEU A 193 -3.52 16.32 29.52
#